data_dc712e78574041acf81ff7147a5851c2
#
_entry.id   dc712e78574041acf81ff7147a5851c2
#
_cell.length_a   1.000
_cell.length_b   1.000
_cell.length_c   1.000
_cell.angle_alpha   90.00
_cell.angle_beta   90.00
_cell.angle_gamma   90.00
#
_symmetry.space_group_name_H-M   'P 1'
#
loop_
_entity.id
_entity.type
_entity.pdbx_description
1 polymer ?
#
loop_
_entity_poly.entity_id
_entity_poly.type
_entity_poly.pdbx_seq_one_letter_code
_entity_poly.pdbx_strand_id
1 'polypeptide(L)'
;MTYKLAILKGDKESGSVIDRALGIIKSAINDSTAFEVTELPFGVNALLSFNEPLPNQTLRELKNYDAILVGALNQEVGTDSLLSVQESLVALRRYLNITLAFKAVQISDNNVGASPLKDRIVRDTDFVIVQSAKQADDHVDGNISVDDFAQDTITYEQREVEQVITAGFERAMNRKKVVTIVTPFDSFYTSKIWALTAEKIAKIYSDVVVNYVSLSRVISTIIQQPASLDVVVAPKWVDQILNEESQKITGLPDTVPLSMKNNRGQMLYQLPQINIDDKDLMMATGEGTAKIILKECFNHYDNL
;
A
#
# COMPACT_ATOMS: atom_id res chain seq x y z
N MET A 1 -11.71 -22.89 -8.01
CA MET A 1 -11.83 -22.25 -6.66
C MET A 1 -12.48 -20.90 -6.88
N THR A 2 -13.51 -20.54 -6.11
CA THR A 2 -14.18 -19.24 -6.25
C THR A 2 -13.37 -18.20 -5.49
N TYR A 3 -12.95 -17.13 -6.15
CA TYR A 3 -12.28 -16.01 -5.51
C TYR A 3 -13.32 -15.04 -4.92
N LYS A 4 -13.22 -14.74 -3.64
CA LYS A 4 -14.21 -13.94 -2.90
C LYS A 4 -13.64 -12.57 -2.57
N LEU A 5 -14.28 -11.51 -3.07
CA LEU A 5 -13.94 -10.12 -2.81
C LEU A 5 -15.04 -9.45 -1.97
N ALA A 6 -14.69 -8.98 -0.78
CA ALA A 6 -15.55 -8.10 0.00
C ALA A 6 -15.35 -6.65 -0.41
N ILE A 7 -16.44 -5.89 -0.50
CA ILE A 7 -16.43 -4.45 -0.75
C ILE A 7 -16.90 -3.73 0.51
N LEU A 8 -16.05 -2.83 1.00
CA LEU A 8 -16.37 -1.86 2.04
C LEU A 8 -16.46 -0.50 1.35
N LYS A 9 -17.64 -0.13 0.88
CA LYS A 9 -17.85 1.18 0.25
C LYS A 9 -17.61 2.24 1.31
N GLY A 10 -16.66 3.12 1.06
CA GLY A 10 -16.46 4.32 1.85
C GLY A 10 -17.57 5.35 1.59
N ASP A 11 -17.17 6.53 1.19
CA ASP A 11 -18.10 7.59 0.83
C ASP A 11 -18.76 7.35 -0.53
N LYS A 12 -19.79 8.14 -0.84
CA LYS A 12 -20.60 8.00 -2.07
C LYS A 12 -19.76 7.99 -3.35
N GLU A 13 -18.71 8.78 -3.39
CA GLU A 13 -17.81 8.94 -4.53
C GLU A 13 -16.94 7.71 -4.77
N SER A 14 -16.50 7.09 -3.70
CA SER A 14 -15.77 5.82 -3.75
C SER A 14 -16.56 4.71 -4.43
N GLY A 15 -17.89 4.76 -4.34
CA GLY A 15 -18.79 3.84 -5.02
C GLY A 15 -18.59 3.82 -6.53
N SER A 16 -18.50 4.98 -7.18
CA SER A 16 -18.30 5.08 -8.64
C SER A 16 -16.95 4.50 -9.08
N VAL A 17 -15.89 4.73 -8.30
CA VAL A 17 -14.55 4.19 -8.57
C VAL A 17 -14.54 2.67 -8.41
N ILE A 18 -15.18 2.16 -7.37
CA ILE A 18 -15.31 0.72 -7.12
C ILE A 18 -16.12 0.06 -8.23
N ASP A 19 -17.27 0.63 -8.62
CA ASP A 19 -18.12 0.09 -9.67
C ASP A 19 -17.38 0.03 -11.02
N ARG A 20 -16.57 1.06 -11.35
CA ARG A 20 -15.71 1.04 -12.53
C ARG A 20 -14.65 -0.06 -12.44
N ALA A 21 -13.95 -0.17 -11.32
CA ALA A 21 -12.94 -1.21 -11.12
C ALA A 21 -13.54 -2.61 -11.27
N LEU A 22 -14.70 -2.85 -10.66
CA LEU A 22 -15.41 -4.13 -10.77
C LEU A 22 -15.89 -4.43 -12.19
N GLY A 23 -16.33 -3.41 -12.94
CA GLY A 23 -16.69 -3.55 -14.35
C GLY A 23 -15.50 -4.03 -15.20
N ILE A 24 -14.33 -3.44 -15.01
CA ILE A 24 -13.10 -3.84 -15.70
C ILE A 24 -12.68 -5.26 -15.29
N ILE A 25 -12.68 -5.55 -13.99
CA ILE A 25 -12.32 -6.88 -13.48
C ILE A 25 -13.24 -7.95 -14.08
N LYS A 26 -14.55 -7.74 -14.04
CA LYS A 26 -15.53 -8.69 -14.59
C LYS A 26 -15.38 -8.91 -16.11
N SER A 27 -15.02 -7.87 -16.85
CA SER A 27 -14.80 -8.00 -18.31
C SER A 27 -13.49 -8.68 -18.65
N ALA A 28 -12.51 -8.64 -17.75
CA ALA A 28 -11.19 -9.20 -17.95
C ALA A 28 -11.08 -10.68 -17.52
N ILE A 29 -11.92 -11.10 -16.57
CA ILE A 29 -11.95 -12.48 -16.06
C ILE A 29 -12.80 -13.34 -17.01
N ASN A 30 -12.23 -14.44 -17.52
CA ASN A 30 -12.97 -15.41 -18.33
C ASN A 30 -14.01 -16.15 -17.49
N ASP A 31 -15.13 -16.57 -18.11
CA ASP A 31 -16.24 -17.30 -17.47
C ASP A 31 -15.86 -18.55 -16.65
N SER A 32 -14.64 -19.06 -16.82
CA SER A 32 -14.12 -20.21 -16.07
C SER A 32 -13.63 -19.88 -14.65
N THR A 33 -13.42 -18.60 -14.32
CA THR A 33 -12.96 -18.16 -13.00
C THR A 33 -14.15 -17.68 -12.19
N ALA A 34 -14.59 -18.47 -11.22
CA ALA A 34 -15.66 -18.05 -10.31
C ALA A 34 -15.16 -16.87 -9.44
N PHE A 35 -15.79 -15.72 -9.60
CA PHE A 35 -15.51 -14.48 -8.87
C PHE A 35 -16.79 -13.99 -8.18
N GLU A 36 -16.77 -13.99 -6.86
CA GLU A 36 -17.88 -13.56 -6.03
C GLU A 36 -17.57 -12.22 -5.37
N VAL A 37 -18.47 -11.26 -5.50
CA VAL A 37 -18.35 -9.92 -4.91
C VAL A 37 -19.49 -9.70 -3.94
N THR A 38 -19.18 -9.32 -2.71
CA THR A 38 -20.18 -9.02 -1.67
C THR A 38 -19.89 -7.66 -1.06
N GLU A 39 -20.90 -6.81 -1.01
CA GLU A 39 -20.82 -5.52 -0.31
C GLU A 39 -21.22 -5.73 1.16
N LEU A 40 -20.40 -5.22 2.08
CA LEU A 40 -20.62 -5.28 3.52
C LEU A 40 -20.76 -3.87 4.12
N PRO A 41 -21.54 -3.70 5.19
CA PRO A 41 -21.74 -2.41 5.85
C PRO A 41 -20.42 -1.82 6.37
N PHE A 42 -20.15 -0.56 5.98
CA PHE A 42 -18.95 0.16 6.41
C PHE A 42 -19.12 1.69 6.24
N GLY A 43 -18.35 2.47 7.01
CA GLY A 43 -18.25 3.92 6.89
C GLY A 43 -19.51 4.64 7.36
N VAL A 44 -19.82 5.78 6.72
CA VAL A 44 -20.94 6.65 7.11
C VAL A 44 -22.29 5.94 7.00
N ASN A 45 -22.49 5.12 5.96
CA ASN A 45 -23.74 4.38 5.78
C ASN A 45 -23.98 3.36 6.91
N ALA A 46 -22.92 2.69 7.36
CA ALA A 46 -22.99 1.79 8.51
C ALA A 46 -23.25 2.58 9.81
N LEU A 47 -22.59 3.73 9.99
CA LEU A 47 -22.81 4.59 11.14
C LEU A 47 -24.27 5.03 11.25
N LEU A 48 -24.89 5.45 10.14
CA LEU A 48 -26.31 5.85 10.11
C LEU A 48 -27.27 4.69 10.36
N SER A 49 -26.95 3.47 9.91
CA SER A 49 -27.83 2.31 9.99
C SER A 49 -27.66 1.50 11.26
N PHE A 50 -26.44 1.41 11.78
CA PHE A 50 -26.06 0.53 12.90
C PHE A 50 -25.46 1.30 14.07
N ASN A 51 -25.31 2.63 13.98
CA ASN A 51 -24.62 3.49 14.94
C ASN A 51 -23.15 3.09 15.19
N GLU A 52 -22.56 2.35 14.26
CA GLU A 52 -21.16 1.91 14.27
C GLU A 52 -20.61 1.99 12.84
N PRO A 53 -19.47 2.67 12.58
CA PRO A 53 -18.90 2.78 11.24
C PRO A 53 -18.30 1.46 10.73
N LEU A 54 -18.02 0.51 11.63
CA LEU A 54 -17.53 -0.83 11.31
C LEU A 54 -18.23 -1.85 12.24
N PRO A 55 -19.40 -2.37 11.86
CA PRO A 55 -20.14 -3.30 12.69
C PRO A 55 -19.36 -4.59 12.98
N ASN A 56 -19.50 -5.12 14.17
CA ASN A 56 -18.84 -6.37 14.57
C ASN A 56 -19.22 -7.57 13.67
N GLN A 57 -20.40 -7.55 13.06
CA GLN A 57 -20.82 -8.55 12.08
C GLN A 57 -19.94 -8.47 10.83
N THR A 58 -19.74 -7.27 10.28
CA THR A 58 -18.83 -7.04 9.14
C THR A 58 -17.44 -7.60 9.41
N LEU A 59 -16.85 -7.28 10.58
CA LEU A 59 -15.53 -7.80 10.96
C LEU A 59 -15.45 -9.33 10.93
N ARG A 60 -16.49 -10.01 11.44
CA ARG A 60 -16.51 -11.49 11.45
C ARG A 60 -16.61 -12.08 10.05
N GLU A 61 -17.44 -11.49 9.21
CA GLU A 61 -17.66 -11.94 7.84
C GLU A 61 -16.42 -11.77 6.96
N LEU A 62 -15.64 -10.68 7.15
CA LEU A 62 -14.43 -10.39 6.36
C LEU A 62 -13.38 -11.50 6.38
N LYS A 63 -13.36 -12.35 7.41
CA LYS A 63 -12.42 -13.49 7.47
C LYS A 63 -12.67 -14.58 6.43
N ASN A 64 -13.84 -14.56 5.77
CA ASN A 64 -14.24 -15.56 4.78
C ASN A 64 -13.93 -15.13 3.34
N TYR A 65 -13.30 -13.98 3.15
CA TYR A 65 -12.95 -13.42 1.84
C TYR A 65 -11.45 -13.52 1.57
N ASP A 66 -11.09 -13.68 0.30
CA ASP A 66 -9.69 -13.74 -0.13
C ASP A 66 -9.09 -12.33 -0.20
N ALA A 67 -9.93 -11.35 -0.57
CA ALA A 67 -9.55 -9.94 -0.62
C ALA A 67 -10.68 -9.02 -0.15
N ILE A 68 -10.29 -7.81 0.24
CA ILE A 68 -11.17 -6.75 0.69
C ILE A 68 -10.78 -5.47 -0.05
N LEU A 69 -11.74 -4.82 -0.70
CA LEU A 69 -11.57 -3.50 -1.30
C LEU A 69 -12.28 -2.46 -0.44
N VAL A 70 -11.51 -1.52 0.08
CA VAL A 70 -12.01 -0.45 0.95
C VAL A 70 -12.00 0.86 0.19
N GLY A 71 -13.14 1.52 0.13
CA GLY A 71 -13.32 2.83 -0.47
C GLY A 71 -12.64 3.93 0.34
N ALA A 72 -12.41 5.07 -0.30
CA ALA A 72 -11.90 6.26 0.36
C ALA A 72 -12.94 6.83 1.34
N LEU A 73 -12.46 7.55 2.34
CA LEU A 73 -13.26 8.25 3.34
C LEU A 73 -12.95 9.74 3.22
N ASN A 74 -13.84 10.48 2.57
CA ASN A 74 -13.69 11.91 2.35
C ASN A 74 -14.27 12.73 3.52
N GLN A 75 -13.86 14.00 3.63
CA GLN A 75 -14.00 14.83 4.84
C GLN A 75 -15.36 15.53 5.03
N GLU A 76 -16.44 15.13 4.37
CA GLU A 76 -17.69 15.92 4.39
C GLU A 76 -18.67 15.67 5.55
N VAL A 77 -18.35 14.76 6.47
CA VAL A 77 -19.20 14.50 7.65
C VAL A 77 -18.56 15.15 8.88
N GLY A 78 -19.37 15.82 9.70
CA GLY A 78 -18.92 16.61 10.85
C GLY A 78 -17.80 15.98 11.68
N THR A 79 -16.92 16.79 12.21
CA THR A 79 -15.60 16.44 12.77
C THR A 79 -15.54 15.21 13.67
N ASP A 80 -16.56 15.00 14.52
CA ASP A 80 -16.58 13.86 15.46
C ASP A 80 -16.84 12.52 14.76
N SER A 81 -17.65 12.52 13.68
CA SER A 81 -17.96 11.30 12.92
C SER A 81 -16.79 10.82 12.07
N LEU A 82 -15.96 11.74 11.59
CA LEU A 82 -14.77 11.43 10.79
C LEU A 82 -13.68 10.73 11.60
N LEU A 83 -13.43 11.22 12.82
CA LEU A 83 -12.46 10.57 13.72
C LEU A 83 -12.86 9.11 13.96
N SER A 84 -14.14 8.85 14.25
CA SER A 84 -14.62 7.48 14.48
C SER A 84 -14.52 6.59 13.23
N VAL A 85 -14.68 7.15 12.03
CA VAL A 85 -14.55 6.41 10.76
C VAL A 85 -13.09 6.12 10.43
N GLN A 86 -12.18 7.06 10.66
CA GLN A 86 -10.73 6.82 10.50
C GLN A 86 -10.21 5.81 11.52
N GLU A 87 -10.65 5.88 12.78
CA GLU A 87 -10.34 4.88 13.80
C GLU A 87 -10.81 3.48 13.39
N SER A 88 -11.94 3.38 12.67
CA SER A 88 -12.43 2.10 12.17
C SER A 88 -11.52 1.45 11.13
N LEU A 89 -10.79 2.23 10.31
CA LEU A 89 -9.76 1.69 9.40
C LEU A 89 -8.57 1.11 10.17
N VAL A 90 -8.15 1.76 11.24
CA VAL A 90 -7.08 1.24 12.11
C VAL A 90 -7.56 -0.03 12.80
N ALA A 91 -8.78 -0.04 13.33
CA ALA A 91 -9.39 -1.22 13.95
C ALA A 91 -9.53 -2.38 12.96
N LEU A 92 -9.94 -2.10 11.71
CA LEU A 92 -10.02 -3.09 10.63
C LEU A 92 -8.66 -3.74 10.36
N ARG A 93 -7.61 -2.96 10.17
CA ARG A 93 -6.25 -3.46 9.92
C ARG A 93 -5.75 -4.32 11.08
N ARG A 94 -5.97 -3.88 12.32
CA ARG A 94 -5.61 -4.66 13.53
C ARG A 94 -6.39 -5.97 13.61
N TYR A 95 -7.71 -5.92 13.38
CA TYR A 95 -8.56 -7.13 13.43
C TYR A 95 -8.15 -8.18 12.39
N LEU A 96 -7.81 -7.74 11.19
CA LEU A 96 -7.35 -8.61 10.11
C LEU A 96 -5.89 -9.03 10.26
N ASN A 97 -5.18 -8.48 11.25
CA ASN A 97 -3.75 -8.69 11.47
C ASN A 97 -2.92 -8.39 10.22
N ILE A 98 -3.17 -7.22 9.62
CA ILE A 98 -2.43 -6.74 8.46
C ILE A 98 -1.00 -6.40 8.90
N THR A 99 -0.01 -6.99 8.23
CA THR A 99 1.41 -6.85 8.60
C THR A 99 2.27 -6.22 7.52
N LEU A 100 1.85 -6.30 6.26
CA LEU A 100 2.62 -5.81 5.11
C LEU A 100 1.81 -4.79 4.31
N ALA A 101 2.50 -3.78 3.77
CA ALA A 101 1.96 -2.83 2.83
C ALA A 101 2.87 -2.69 1.60
N PHE A 102 2.25 -2.49 0.43
CA PHE A 102 2.90 -2.36 -0.86
C PHE A 102 2.36 -1.11 -1.56
N LYS A 103 3.22 -0.14 -1.79
CA LYS A 103 2.91 1.08 -2.52
C LYS A 103 3.51 0.99 -3.92
N ALA A 104 2.66 0.84 -4.93
CA ALA A 104 3.10 0.88 -6.31
C ALA A 104 3.30 2.33 -6.77
N VAL A 105 4.38 2.59 -7.51
CA VAL A 105 4.69 3.86 -8.15
C VAL A 105 4.91 3.61 -9.62
N GLN A 106 3.99 4.11 -10.45
CA GLN A 106 4.01 3.88 -11.89
C GLN A 106 3.76 5.19 -12.65
N ILE A 107 4.56 5.42 -13.69
CA ILE A 107 4.38 6.52 -14.63
C ILE A 107 4.33 5.91 -16.03
N SER A 108 3.15 5.90 -16.62
CA SER A 108 2.90 5.42 -17.98
C SER A 108 3.05 6.53 -19.02
N ASP A 109 3.09 6.18 -20.29
CA ASP A 109 3.11 7.16 -21.38
C ASP A 109 1.92 8.12 -21.37
N ASN A 110 0.77 7.67 -20.85
CA ASN A 110 -0.44 8.49 -20.78
C ASN A 110 -0.36 9.59 -19.71
N ASN A 111 0.46 9.43 -18.67
CA ASN A 111 0.55 10.38 -17.57
C ASN A 111 1.96 10.97 -17.35
N VAL A 112 2.92 10.64 -18.21
CA VAL A 112 4.30 11.15 -18.11
C VAL A 112 4.36 12.68 -18.15
N GLY A 113 3.49 13.33 -18.93
CA GLY A 113 3.43 14.79 -19.04
C GLY A 113 2.87 15.50 -17.80
N ALA A 114 2.27 14.78 -16.83
CA ALA A 114 1.82 15.35 -15.57
C ALA A 114 2.97 15.52 -14.56
N SER A 115 4.08 14.79 -14.74
CA SER A 115 5.24 14.89 -13.85
C SER A 115 5.87 16.29 -13.88
N PRO A 116 6.28 16.84 -12.72
CA PRO A 116 7.05 18.08 -12.68
C PRO A 116 8.51 17.90 -13.19
N LEU A 117 8.94 16.65 -13.38
CA LEU A 117 10.24 16.32 -13.89
C LEU A 117 10.20 16.12 -15.42
N LYS A 118 11.38 16.15 -16.06
CA LYS A 118 11.46 15.91 -17.50
C LYS A 118 11.05 14.48 -17.85
N ASP A 119 10.28 14.28 -18.91
CA ASP A 119 9.80 12.98 -19.38
C ASP A 119 10.90 11.90 -19.43
N ARG A 120 12.09 12.25 -19.95
CA ARG A 120 13.25 11.33 -20.05
C ARG A 120 13.76 10.82 -18.72
N ILE A 121 13.39 11.45 -17.59
CA ILE A 121 13.78 11.04 -16.24
C ILE A 121 12.77 10.05 -15.68
N VAL A 122 11.50 10.32 -15.90
CA VAL A 122 10.39 9.60 -15.25
C VAL A 122 9.74 8.53 -16.13
N ARG A 123 10.04 8.53 -17.43
CA ARG A 123 9.55 7.50 -18.36
C ARG A 123 9.96 6.11 -17.87
N ASP A 124 9.09 5.14 -18.03
CA ASP A 124 9.27 3.74 -17.62
C ASP A 124 9.44 3.54 -16.09
N THR A 125 9.04 4.53 -15.30
CA THR A 125 9.02 4.38 -13.84
C THR A 125 7.99 3.32 -13.45
N ASP A 126 8.47 2.21 -12.89
CA ASP A 126 7.66 1.15 -12.30
C ASP A 126 8.43 0.49 -11.17
N PHE A 127 8.15 0.90 -9.93
CA PHE A 127 8.71 0.28 -8.73
C PHE A 127 7.69 0.16 -7.61
N VAL A 128 7.99 -0.67 -6.61
CA VAL A 128 7.11 -0.90 -5.45
C VAL A 128 7.89 -0.64 -4.17
N ILE A 129 7.31 0.11 -3.25
CA ILE A 129 7.82 0.27 -1.89
C ILE A 129 7.14 -0.77 -1.00
N VAL A 130 7.93 -1.60 -0.31
CA VAL A 130 7.48 -2.65 0.61
C VAL A 130 7.84 -2.24 2.03
N GLN A 131 6.85 -2.29 2.91
CA GLN A 131 6.96 -1.77 4.27
C GLN A 131 6.07 -2.53 5.26
N SER A 132 6.31 -2.32 6.55
CA SER A 132 5.38 -2.77 7.59
C SER A 132 4.07 -1.99 7.50
N ALA A 133 2.94 -2.69 7.63
CA ALA A 133 1.62 -2.06 7.71
C ALA A 133 1.26 -1.57 9.12
N LYS A 134 2.09 -1.84 10.13
CA LYS A 134 1.93 -1.28 11.47
C LYS A 134 2.06 0.24 11.43
N GLN A 135 1.42 0.93 12.34
CA GLN A 135 1.56 2.38 12.47
C GLN A 135 3.00 2.73 12.87
N ALA A 136 3.48 3.92 12.48
CA ALA A 136 4.80 4.38 12.89
C ALA A 136 4.91 4.41 14.41
N ASP A 137 3.85 4.83 15.09
CA ASP A 137 3.76 4.94 16.55
C ASP A 137 3.82 3.59 17.28
N ASP A 138 3.51 2.47 16.60
CA ASP A 138 3.65 1.13 17.18
C ASP A 138 5.13 0.75 17.47
N HIS A 139 6.08 1.50 16.92
CA HIS A 139 7.52 1.28 17.05
C HIS A 139 8.26 2.35 17.84
N VAL A 140 7.57 3.44 18.16
CA VAL A 140 8.18 4.59 18.86
C VAL A 140 7.69 4.62 20.29
N ASP A 141 8.65 4.54 21.21
CA ASP A 141 8.43 4.82 22.62
C ASP A 141 9.20 6.10 22.97
N GLY A 142 8.55 7.02 23.62
CA GLY A 142 9.11 8.35 23.84
C GLY A 142 8.89 8.87 25.25
N ASN A 143 9.78 9.75 25.67
CA ASN A 143 9.69 10.43 26.95
C ASN A 143 10.11 11.90 26.82
N ILE A 144 9.37 12.77 27.49
CA ILE A 144 9.78 14.16 27.73
C ILE A 144 10.19 14.27 29.20
N SER A 145 11.47 14.53 29.43
CA SER A 145 11.97 14.80 30.79
C SER A 145 11.68 16.24 31.19
N VAL A 146 11.42 16.44 32.48
CA VAL A 146 11.30 17.77 33.08
C VAL A 146 12.63 18.53 33.04
N ASP A 147 13.74 17.82 32.81
CA ASP A 147 15.12 18.35 32.77
C ASP A 147 15.61 18.66 31.33
N ASP A 148 14.76 19.21 30.48
CA ASP A 148 15.08 19.81 29.16
C ASP A 148 15.49 18.85 28.03
N PHE A 149 15.15 17.56 28.05
CA PHE A 149 15.35 16.69 26.88
C PHE A 149 14.10 15.89 26.50
N ALA A 150 13.94 15.64 25.20
CA ALA A 150 12.97 14.71 24.66
C ALA A 150 13.72 13.54 23.96
N GLN A 151 13.20 12.34 24.12
CA GLN A 151 13.78 11.13 23.53
C GLN A 151 12.67 10.28 22.91
N ASP A 152 12.89 9.87 21.66
CA ASP A 152 12.11 8.84 20.98
C ASP A 152 12.97 7.62 20.76
N THR A 153 12.45 6.43 21.06
CA THR A 153 13.13 5.16 20.85
C THR A 153 12.37 4.33 19.81
N ILE A 154 13.04 3.97 18.71
CA ILE A 154 12.47 3.12 17.67
C ILE A 154 12.96 1.69 17.89
N THR A 155 12.01 0.76 18.03
CA THR A 155 12.30 -0.67 18.25
C THR A 155 11.77 -1.49 17.07
N TYR A 156 12.59 -2.42 16.58
CA TYR A 156 12.21 -3.40 15.55
C TYR A 156 12.44 -4.81 16.05
N GLU A 157 11.44 -5.66 15.90
CA GLU A 157 11.56 -7.08 16.14
C GLU A 157 12.18 -7.79 14.94
N GLN A 158 13.11 -8.72 15.16
CA GLN A 158 13.75 -9.51 14.11
C GLN A 158 12.72 -10.15 13.16
N ARG A 159 11.65 -10.72 13.71
CA ARG A 159 10.60 -11.39 12.94
C ARG A 159 9.86 -10.45 11.98
N GLU A 160 9.61 -9.23 12.41
CA GLU A 160 8.95 -8.23 11.59
C GLU A 160 9.85 -7.80 10.42
N VAL A 161 11.11 -7.48 10.71
CA VAL A 161 12.11 -7.12 9.70
C VAL A 161 12.24 -8.25 8.66
N GLU A 162 12.30 -9.50 9.12
CA GLU A 162 12.36 -10.69 8.27
C GLU A 162 11.12 -10.81 7.36
N GLN A 163 9.92 -10.57 7.89
CA GLN A 163 8.68 -10.61 7.10
C GLN A 163 8.68 -9.55 5.99
N VAL A 164 9.04 -8.31 6.30
CA VAL A 164 9.04 -7.21 5.33
C VAL A 164 10.08 -7.45 4.23
N ILE A 165 11.29 -7.88 4.61
CA ILE A 165 12.36 -8.16 3.65
C ILE A 165 11.99 -9.36 2.77
N THR A 166 11.49 -10.45 3.34
CA THR A 166 11.05 -11.63 2.57
C THR A 166 9.99 -11.25 1.56
N ALA A 167 8.99 -10.44 1.96
CA ALA A 167 7.97 -9.94 1.03
C ALA A 167 8.55 -9.11 -0.11
N GLY A 168 9.60 -8.33 0.16
CA GLY A 168 10.34 -7.58 -0.88
C GLY A 168 11.00 -8.52 -1.89
N PHE A 169 11.66 -9.56 -1.44
CA PHE A 169 12.30 -10.56 -2.31
C PHE A 169 11.27 -11.36 -3.12
N GLU A 170 10.19 -11.83 -2.49
CA GLU A 170 9.08 -12.50 -3.19
C GLU A 170 8.49 -11.61 -4.28
N ARG A 171 8.30 -10.32 -4.00
CA ARG A 171 7.79 -9.35 -4.98
C ARG A 171 8.77 -9.18 -6.14
N ALA A 172 10.07 -9.11 -5.88
CA ALA A 172 11.10 -8.95 -6.90
C ALA A 172 11.22 -10.15 -7.83
N MET A 173 10.98 -11.37 -7.33
CA MET A 173 11.02 -12.59 -8.15
C MET A 173 10.09 -12.55 -9.37
N ASN A 174 8.96 -11.85 -9.24
CA ASN A 174 7.97 -11.67 -10.32
C ASN A 174 8.12 -10.32 -11.04
N ARG A 175 9.28 -9.64 -10.91
CA ARG A 175 9.57 -8.33 -11.48
C ARG A 175 10.99 -8.33 -12.09
N LYS A 176 11.72 -7.21 -11.99
CA LYS A 176 13.08 -7.05 -12.54
C LYS A 176 14.16 -7.78 -11.72
N LYS A 177 13.78 -8.46 -10.62
CA LYS A 177 14.67 -9.18 -9.70
C LYS A 177 15.72 -8.29 -9.03
N VAL A 178 15.36 -7.06 -8.68
CA VAL A 178 16.24 -6.12 -7.97
C VAL A 178 15.56 -5.64 -6.69
N VAL A 179 16.22 -5.85 -5.55
CA VAL A 179 15.77 -5.33 -4.24
C VAL A 179 16.73 -4.26 -3.76
N THR A 180 16.19 -3.12 -3.39
CA THR A 180 16.92 -2.01 -2.77
C THR A 180 16.52 -1.94 -1.29
N ILE A 181 17.45 -2.29 -0.41
CA ILE A 181 17.28 -2.21 1.06
C ILE A 181 17.74 -0.83 1.52
N VAL A 182 16.83 -0.07 2.11
CA VAL A 182 17.15 1.25 2.64
C VAL A 182 17.70 1.10 4.07
N THR A 183 18.96 1.51 4.24
CA THR A 183 19.64 1.59 5.53
C THR A 183 19.85 3.08 5.85
N PRO A 184 18.92 3.72 6.60
CA PRO A 184 18.87 5.18 6.70
C PRO A 184 20.17 5.80 7.21
N PHE A 185 20.78 5.18 8.23
CA PHE A 185 22.05 5.62 8.82
C PHE A 185 22.92 4.41 9.18
N ASP A 186 24.10 4.32 8.62
CA ASP A 186 25.02 3.20 8.81
C ASP A 186 25.43 2.97 10.29
N SER A 187 25.45 4.04 11.08
CA SER A 187 25.78 3.99 12.51
C SER A 187 24.64 3.40 13.37
N PHE A 188 23.40 3.36 12.88
CA PHE A 188 22.27 2.89 13.69
C PHE A 188 22.19 1.37 13.75
N TYR A 189 21.99 0.83 14.95
CA TYR A 189 21.77 -0.60 15.14
C TYR A 189 20.51 -1.10 14.44
N THR A 190 19.48 -0.24 14.34
CA THR A 190 18.28 -0.52 13.56
C THR A 190 18.57 -0.69 12.07
N SER A 191 19.47 0.10 11.49
CA SER A 191 19.91 -0.10 10.09
C SER A 191 20.68 -1.42 9.91
N LYS A 192 21.50 -1.81 10.89
CA LYS A 192 22.28 -3.06 10.84
C LYS A 192 21.40 -4.30 10.85
N ILE A 193 20.30 -4.33 11.62
CA ILE A 193 19.39 -5.48 11.63
C ILE A 193 18.73 -5.68 10.25
N TRP A 194 18.38 -4.59 9.54
CA TRP A 194 17.84 -4.66 8.19
C TRP A 194 18.86 -5.23 7.20
N ALA A 195 20.09 -4.72 7.21
CA ALA A 195 21.16 -5.21 6.32
C ALA A 195 21.48 -6.69 6.58
N LEU A 196 21.72 -7.08 7.83
CA LEU A 196 22.06 -8.46 8.19
C LEU A 196 20.93 -9.45 7.87
N THR A 197 19.68 -9.02 8.03
CA THR A 197 18.53 -9.85 7.69
C THR A 197 18.42 -10.02 6.18
N ALA A 198 18.61 -8.93 5.40
CA ALA A 198 18.61 -9.01 3.95
C ALA A 198 19.71 -9.91 3.41
N GLU A 199 20.92 -9.88 3.99
CA GLU A 199 22.01 -10.80 3.61
C GLU A 199 21.66 -12.27 3.83
N LYS A 200 20.92 -12.60 4.89
CA LYS A 200 20.46 -13.98 5.12
C LYS A 200 19.43 -14.43 4.09
N ILE A 201 18.45 -13.55 3.79
CA ILE A 201 17.36 -13.84 2.86
C ILE A 201 17.89 -13.91 1.43
N ALA A 202 18.84 -13.05 1.04
CA ALA A 202 19.48 -13.06 -0.28
C ALA A 202 20.08 -14.43 -0.65
N LYS A 203 20.56 -15.21 0.34
CA LYS A 203 21.08 -16.56 0.10
C LYS A 203 20.00 -17.54 -0.35
N ILE A 204 18.74 -17.29 0.00
CA ILE A 204 17.58 -18.11 -0.41
C ILE A 204 17.11 -17.69 -1.81
N TYR A 205 17.19 -16.40 -2.14
CA TYR A 205 16.75 -15.80 -3.39
C TYR A 205 17.95 -15.41 -4.28
N SER A 206 18.78 -16.38 -4.65
CA SER A 206 20.06 -16.16 -5.35
C SER A 206 19.93 -15.43 -6.70
N ASP A 207 18.76 -15.45 -7.31
CA ASP A 207 18.47 -14.75 -8.57
C ASP A 207 18.20 -13.24 -8.40
N VAL A 208 18.06 -12.77 -7.15
CA VAL A 208 17.71 -11.39 -6.86
C VAL A 208 18.98 -10.59 -6.55
N VAL A 209 19.17 -9.50 -7.28
CA VAL A 209 20.23 -8.52 -7.01
C VAL A 209 19.83 -7.63 -5.83
N VAL A 210 20.71 -7.49 -4.86
CA VAL A 210 20.44 -6.68 -3.66
C VAL A 210 21.34 -5.46 -3.62
N ASN A 211 20.73 -4.29 -3.49
CA ASN A 211 21.42 -3.02 -3.30
C ASN A 211 21.17 -2.51 -1.87
N TYR A 212 22.21 -2.09 -1.18
CA TYR A 212 22.08 -1.42 0.13
C TYR A 212 22.34 0.07 -0.08
N VAL A 213 21.40 0.91 0.32
CA VAL A 213 21.47 2.35 0.07
C VAL A 213 21.08 3.17 1.29
N SER A 214 21.69 4.33 1.48
CA SER A 214 21.26 5.30 2.48
C SER A 214 19.95 5.99 2.07
N LEU A 215 19.27 6.60 3.04
CA LEU A 215 18.04 7.36 2.77
C LEU A 215 18.27 8.47 1.73
N SER A 216 19.36 9.23 1.83
CA SER A 216 19.67 10.28 0.87
C SER A 216 19.91 9.74 -0.54
N ARG A 217 20.52 8.55 -0.66
CA ARG A 217 20.76 7.92 -1.96
C ARG A 217 19.47 7.45 -2.62
N VAL A 218 18.56 6.80 -1.88
CA VAL A 218 17.29 6.35 -2.46
C VAL A 218 16.42 7.53 -2.88
N ILE A 219 16.34 8.62 -2.09
CA ILE A 219 15.62 9.84 -2.47
C ILE A 219 16.20 10.42 -3.75
N SER A 220 17.53 10.54 -3.83
CA SER A 220 18.20 11.02 -5.05
C SER A 220 17.88 10.12 -6.26
N THR A 221 17.81 8.81 -6.08
CA THR A 221 17.48 7.86 -7.15
C THR A 221 16.01 8.02 -7.60
N ILE A 222 15.07 8.18 -6.66
CA ILE A 222 13.65 8.44 -6.98
C ILE A 222 13.52 9.70 -7.86
N ILE A 223 14.28 10.76 -7.61
CA ILE A 223 14.20 12.01 -8.36
C ILE A 223 14.96 11.94 -9.70
N GLN A 224 16.10 11.28 -9.74
CA GLN A 224 17.02 11.37 -10.89
C GLN A 224 16.90 10.19 -11.86
N GLN A 225 16.58 8.99 -11.37
CA GLN A 225 16.57 7.75 -12.13
C GLN A 225 15.52 6.76 -11.57
N PRO A 226 14.23 7.15 -11.41
CA PRO A 226 13.21 6.29 -10.77
C PRO A 226 13.01 4.96 -11.52
N ALA A 227 13.18 4.92 -12.84
CA ALA A 227 13.07 3.72 -13.64
C ALA A 227 14.13 2.64 -13.33
N SER A 228 15.23 3.01 -12.64
CA SER A 228 16.25 2.06 -12.17
C SER A 228 15.83 1.27 -10.93
N LEU A 229 14.80 1.70 -10.22
CA LEU A 229 14.24 1.01 -9.07
C LEU A 229 13.30 -0.11 -9.53
N ASP A 230 13.20 -1.14 -8.68
CA ASP A 230 12.26 -2.26 -8.85
C ASP A 230 11.46 -2.49 -7.57
N VAL A 231 12.10 -3.03 -6.54
CA VAL A 231 11.49 -3.19 -5.23
C VAL A 231 12.33 -2.47 -4.19
N VAL A 232 11.73 -1.52 -3.49
CA VAL A 232 12.37 -0.76 -2.40
C VAL A 232 11.82 -1.25 -1.08
N VAL A 233 12.69 -1.71 -0.19
CA VAL A 233 12.34 -2.15 1.16
C VAL A 233 12.87 -1.14 2.15
N ALA A 234 11.99 -0.58 2.97
CA ALA A 234 12.34 0.50 3.89
C ALA A 234 11.76 0.29 5.29
N PRO A 235 12.47 0.75 6.35
CA PRO A 235 11.91 0.86 7.69
C PRO A 235 10.69 1.79 7.74
N LYS A 236 9.73 1.52 8.62
CA LYS A 236 8.45 2.22 8.68
C LYS A 236 8.55 3.75 8.80
N TRP A 237 9.47 4.26 9.59
CA TRP A 237 9.62 5.72 9.75
C TRP A 237 10.18 6.44 8.51
N VAL A 238 10.78 5.68 7.58
CA VAL A 238 11.30 6.19 6.30
C VAL A 238 10.23 6.15 5.21
N ASP A 239 9.26 5.26 5.33
CA ASP A 239 8.28 4.99 4.28
C ASP A 239 7.43 6.21 3.92
N GLN A 240 7.04 7.01 4.92
CA GLN A 240 6.27 8.22 4.70
C GLN A 240 7.04 9.21 3.82
N ILE A 241 8.34 9.38 4.06
CA ILE A 241 9.20 10.24 3.24
C ILE A 241 9.26 9.72 1.80
N LEU A 242 9.48 8.41 1.64
CA LEU A 242 9.57 7.81 0.30
C LEU A 242 8.23 7.83 -0.44
N ASN A 243 7.12 7.67 0.26
CA ASN A 243 5.78 7.76 -0.32
C ASN A 243 5.48 9.17 -0.82
N GLU A 244 5.78 10.19 -0.02
CA GLU A 244 5.59 11.59 -0.39
C GLU A 244 6.46 11.97 -1.61
N GLU A 245 7.75 11.62 -1.59
CA GLU A 245 8.65 11.91 -2.72
C GLU A 245 8.19 11.18 -3.99
N SER A 246 7.79 9.91 -3.86
CA SER A 246 7.30 9.12 -4.99
C SER A 246 6.02 9.70 -5.59
N GLN A 247 5.11 10.22 -4.76
CA GLN A 247 3.91 10.89 -5.23
C GLN A 247 4.24 12.21 -5.97
N LYS A 248 5.22 12.98 -5.47
CA LYS A 248 5.59 14.24 -6.10
C LYS A 248 6.17 14.06 -7.51
N ILE A 249 6.92 12.99 -7.76
CA ILE A 249 7.46 12.74 -9.10
C ILE A 249 6.38 12.32 -10.11
N THR A 250 5.24 11.77 -9.68
CA THR A 250 4.14 11.42 -10.60
C THR A 250 3.40 12.65 -11.11
N GLY A 251 3.39 13.74 -10.34
CA GLY A 251 2.63 14.96 -10.64
C GLY A 251 1.12 14.80 -10.53
N LEU A 252 0.64 13.62 -10.18
CA LEU A 252 -0.77 13.29 -10.00
C LEU A 252 -1.01 12.76 -8.58
N PRO A 253 -2.22 12.93 -8.04
CA PRO A 253 -2.64 12.18 -6.87
C PRO A 253 -2.54 10.67 -7.11
N ASP A 254 -2.47 9.90 -6.04
CA ASP A 254 -2.48 8.44 -6.15
C ASP A 254 -3.70 7.93 -6.91
N THR A 255 -3.46 7.15 -7.95
CA THR A 255 -4.50 6.49 -8.77
C THR A 255 -4.54 4.98 -8.57
N VAL A 256 -3.69 4.46 -7.70
CA VAL A 256 -3.65 3.04 -7.35
C VAL A 256 -3.91 2.85 -5.87
N PRO A 257 -4.60 1.76 -5.47
CA PRO A 257 -4.85 1.48 -4.06
C PRO A 257 -3.55 1.14 -3.33
N LEU A 258 -3.52 1.41 -2.04
CA LEU A 258 -2.53 0.84 -1.15
C LEU A 258 -2.88 -0.64 -0.95
N SER A 259 -2.03 -1.53 -1.48
CA SER A 259 -2.17 -2.98 -1.28
C SER A 259 -1.58 -3.37 0.08
N MET A 260 -2.31 -4.14 0.85
CA MET A 260 -1.87 -4.64 2.15
C MET A 260 -2.14 -6.13 2.27
N LYS A 261 -1.34 -6.83 3.08
CA LYS A 261 -1.44 -8.29 3.22
C LYS A 261 -1.32 -8.71 4.68
N ASN A 262 -2.10 -9.70 5.07
CA ASN A 262 -1.96 -10.33 6.37
C ASN A 262 -1.15 -11.64 6.29
N ASN A 263 -0.85 -12.23 7.45
CA ASN A 263 -0.08 -13.48 7.54
C ASN A 263 -0.78 -14.70 6.94
N ARG A 264 -2.08 -14.61 6.60
CA ARG A 264 -2.84 -15.69 5.95
C ARG A 264 -2.88 -15.55 4.43
N GLY A 265 -2.29 -14.49 3.88
CA GLY A 265 -2.31 -14.19 2.44
C GLY A 265 -3.53 -13.38 2.00
N GLN A 266 -4.46 -13.01 2.90
CA GLN A 266 -5.61 -12.18 2.58
C GLN A 266 -5.16 -10.77 2.24
N MET A 267 -5.68 -10.23 1.12
CA MET A 267 -5.35 -8.91 0.63
C MET A 267 -6.37 -7.86 1.11
N LEU A 268 -5.88 -6.67 1.40
CA LEU A 268 -6.68 -5.48 1.67
C LEU A 268 -6.21 -4.36 0.74
N TYR A 269 -7.10 -3.91 -0.14
CA TYR A 269 -6.87 -2.79 -1.05
C TYR A 269 -7.60 -1.57 -0.53
N GLN A 270 -6.87 -0.53 -0.19
CA GLN A 270 -7.46 0.72 0.26
C GLN A 270 -7.32 1.78 -0.82
N LEU A 271 -8.46 2.32 -1.29
CA LEU A 271 -8.45 3.42 -2.25
C LEU A 271 -7.79 4.67 -1.64
N PRO A 272 -7.05 5.45 -2.44
CA PRO A 272 -6.57 6.75 -2.03
C PRO A 272 -7.73 7.73 -1.81
N GLN A 273 -7.47 8.82 -1.11
CA GLN A 273 -8.42 9.94 -1.08
C GLN A 273 -8.50 10.56 -2.47
N ILE A 274 -9.72 10.75 -2.97
CA ILE A 274 -10.00 11.22 -4.32
C ILE A 274 -10.72 12.56 -4.24
N ASN A 275 -10.28 13.54 -5.02
CA ASN A 275 -11.03 14.77 -5.20
C ASN A 275 -12.25 14.48 -6.10
N ILE A 276 -13.43 14.72 -5.58
CA ILE A 276 -14.74 14.42 -6.18
C ILE A 276 -14.98 15.15 -7.51
N ASP A 277 -14.44 16.35 -7.64
CA ASP A 277 -14.65 17.20 -8.79
C ASP A 277 -13.84 16.79 -10.03
N ASP A 278 -12.86 15.87 -9.84
CA ASP A 278 -11.99 15.40 -10.91
C ASP A 278 -12.43 14.03 -11.43
N LYS A 279 -13.27 14.05 -12.48
CA LYS A 279 -13.79 12.84 -13.13
C LYS A 279 -12.69 12.01 -13.79
N ASP A 280 -11.66 12.62 -14.31
CA ASP A 280 -10.57 11.92 -14.99
C ASP A 280 -9.73 11.18 -13.94
N LEU A 281 -9.50 11.80 -12.78
CA LEU A 281 -8.82 11.15 -11.65
C LEU A 281 -9.63 9.96 -11.11
N MET A 282 -10.96 10.10 -10.98
CA MET A 282 -11.84 9.00 -10.57
C MET A 282 -11.78 7.82 -11.55
N MET A 283 -11.78 8.12 -12.85
CA MET A 283 -11.65 7.10 -13.90
C MET A 283 -10.30 6.39 -13.83
N ALA A 284 -9.21 7.15 -13.73
CA ALA A 284 -7.87 6.62 -13.63
C ALA A 284 -7.68 5.75 -12.36
N THR A 285 -8.27 6.16 -11.23
CA THR A 285 -8.23 5.40 -9.98
C THR A 285 -8.99 4.08 -10.10
N GLY A 286 -10.15 4.06 -10.75
CA GLY A 286 -10.89 2.82 -11.03
C GLY A 286 -10.10 1.85 -11.90
N GLU A 287 -9.42 2.35 -12.93
CA GLU A 287 -8.55 1.55 -13.81
C GLU A 287 -7.31 1.04 -13.07
N GLY A 288 -6.63 1.91 -12.33
CA GLY A 288 -5.47 1.53 -11.52
C GLY A 288 -5.82 0.47 -10.47
N THR A 289 -6.98 0.61 -9.82
CA THR A 289 -7.48 -0.36 -8.85
C THR A 289 -7.75 -1.71 -9.52
N ALA A 290 -8.42 -1.73 -10.65
CA ALA A 290 -8.68 -2.97 -11.40
C ALA A 290 -7.37 -3.66 -11.79
N LYS A 291 -6.41 -2.92 -12.34
CA LYS A 291 -5.08 -3.47 -12.74
C LYS A 291 -4.35 -4.12 -11.57
N ILE A 292 -4.31 -3.46 -10.42
CA ILE A 292 -3.64 -4.00 -9.23
C ILE A 292 -4.31 -5.29 -8.77
N ILE A 293 -5.65 -5.29 -8.63
CA ILE A 293 -6.39 -6.48 -8.19
C ILE A 293 -6.22 -7.63 -9.18
N LEU A 294 -6.33 -7.37 -10.48
CA LEU A 294 -6.14 -8.40 -11.52
C LEU A 294 -4.73 -9.00 -11.46
N LYS A 295 -3.70 -8.16 -11.34
CA LYS A 295 -2.31 -8.60 -11.26
C LYS A 295 -2.03 -9.42 -9.99
N GLU A 296 -2.52 -8.99 -8.85
CA GLU A 296 -2.20 -9.61 -7.56
C GLU A 296 -3.06 -10.84 -7.24
N CYS A 297 -4.31 -10.86 -7.66
CA CYS A 297 -5.24 -11.93 -7.33
C CYS A 297 -5.33 -13.03 -8.39
N PHE A 298 -5.10 -12.70 -9.64
CA PHE A 298 -5.37 -13.60 -10.74
C PHE A 298 -4.13 -14.02 -11.55
N ASN A 299 -2.95 -13.49 -11.23
CA ASN A 299 -1.67 -13.76 -11.93
C ASN A 299 -1.76 -13.66 -13.47
N HIS A 300 -2.70 -12.87 -14.01
CA HIS A 300 -3.15 -13.05 -15.40
C HIS A 300 -2.90 -11.84 -16.31
N TYR A 301 -2.26 -10.74 -15.86
CA TYR A 301 -2.19 -9.55 -16.73
C TYR A 301 -0.84 -8.84 -16.70
N ASP A 302 0.07 -9.33 -17.54
CA ASP A 302 1.27 -8.57 -17.92
C ASP A 302 1.01 -7.56 -19.07
N ASN A 303 -0.24 -7.46 -19.60
CA ASN A 303 -0.57 -6.73 -20.83
C ASN A 303 -1.79 -5.78 -20.73
N LEU A 304 -2.12 -5.24 -19.55
CA LEU A 304 -3.14 -4.19 -19.46
C LEU A 304 -2.54 -2.84 -19.11
#